data_24f35d07462ec680ac64f5e145d82f5f
#
_entry.id   24f35d07462ec680ac64f5e145d82f5f
#
_cell.length_a   1.000
_cell.length_b   1.000
_cell.length_c   1.000
_cell.angle_alpha   90.00
_cell.angle_beta   90.00
_cell.angle_gamma   90.00
#
_symmetry.space_group_name_H-M   'P 1'
#
loop_
_entity.id
_entity.type
_entity.pdbx_description
1 polymer ?
#
loop_
_entity_poly.entity_id
_entity_poly.type
_entity_poly.pdbx_seq_one_letter_code
_entity_poly.pdbx_strand_id
1 'polypeptide(L)'
;MKVFLSADMEGTCGIVSWPETERTTPFDYSPAQKQMTREVAAACQGALSAGAAEVLVKDAHDSARNIDPAGLPRGIRMNRSWSGDPLSMMSGLNQEKFDAVFFTGYHAWAGCPGNPLSHTMNGRNNHVFLNGTLCSEFLINSYTAGYYGVPVALLTGDKALCDFAKTLIPAITTVPVNEGRGGSVTSLHPDEAVERIESAAKEAVAKAAQCVVPMPEHFHMEIDFVKHHVAYSKSFYLGATLKDDKFVCFDSDDWYEVLRFCHFVLSDG
;
A
#
# COMPACT_ATOMS: atom_id res chain seq x y z
N MET A 1 22.20 0.97 -5.33
CA MET A 1 20.83 1.31 -4.93
C MET A 1 20.22 0.17 -4.14
N LYS A 2 19.53 0.47 -3.02
CA LYS A 2 18.70 -0.47 -2.28
C LYS A 2 17.24 -0.07 -2.42
N VAL A 3 16.38 -1.04 -2.69
CA VAL A 3 14.93 -0.82 -2.88
C VAL A 3 14.16 -1.46 -1.71
N PHE A 4 13.23 -0.70 -1.13
CA PHE A 4 12.19 -1.24 -0.24
C PHE A 4 10.93 -1.48 -1.07
N LEU A 5 10.36 -2.67 -1.00
CA LEU A 5 9.13 -3.01 -1.70
C LEU A 5 8.06 -3.43 -0.68
N SER A 6 6.95 -2.69 -0.62
CA SER A 6 5.76 -3.08 0.14
C SER A 6 4.75 -3.71 -0.82
N ALA A 7 4.30 -4.91 -0.51
CA ALA A 7 3.41 -5.69 -1.36
C ALA A 7 2.07 -5.93 -0.68
N ASP A 8 1.02 -5.50 -1.35
CA ASP A 8 -0.38 -5.71 -1.00
C ASP A 8 -1.04 -6.67 -1.99
N MET A 9 -2.32 -6.99 -1.84
CA MET A 9 -2.92 -8.06 -2.61
C MET A 9 -4.14 -7.66 -3.44
N GLU A 10 -5.01 -6.79 -2.94
CA GLU A 10 -6.30 -6.46 -3.57
C GLU A 10 -6.18 -5.77 -4.93
N GLY A 11 -5.05 -5.13 -5.20
CA GLY A 11 -4.73 -4.54 -6.50
C GLY A 11 -3.98 -5.46 -7.45
N THR A 12 -3.69 -6.70 -7.06
CA THR A 12 -3.02 -7.71 -7.91
C THR A 12 -3.92 -8.11 -9.09
N CYS A 13 -3.32 -8.36 -10.24
CA CYS A 13 -4.00 -8.69 -11.49
C CYS A 13 -4.97 -9.87 -11.33
N GLY A 14 -6.22 -9.66 -11.70
CA GLY A 14 -7.28 -10.68 -11.70
C GLY A 14 -8.08 -10.79 -10.41
N ILE A 15 -7.67 -10.14 -9.32
CA ILE A 15 -8.39 -10.19 -8.05
C ILE A 15 -9.64 -9.31 -8.11
N VAL A 16 -10.78 -9.85 -7.63
CA VAL A 16 -12.10 -9.18 -7.67
C VAL A 16 -12.93 -9.37 -6.41
N SER A 17 -12.58 -10.33 -5.54
CA SER A 17 -13.41 -10.68 -4.37
C SER A 17 -12.58 -11.02 -3.13
N TRP A 18 -13.13 -10.75 -1.94
CA TRP A 18 -12.47 -11.03 -0.66
C TRP A 18 -11.99 -12.48 -0.49
N PRO A 19 -12.73 -13.54 -0.91
CA PRO A 19 -12.23 -14.90 -0.82
C PRO A 19 -10.88 -15.15 -1.51
N GLU A 20 -10.54 -14.35 -2.52
CA GLU A 20 -9.27 -14.44 -3.24
C GLU A 20 -8.10 -13.86 -2.44
N THR A 21 -8.38 -13.01 -1.46
CA THR A 21 -7.35 -12.37 -0.63
C THR A 21 -7.22 -12.98 0.76
N GLU A 22 -8.14 -13.88 1.16
CA GLU A 22 -8.21 -14.47 2.50
C GLU A 22 -7.69 -15.91 2.54
N ARG A 23 -6.72 -16.20 3.40
CA ARG A 23 -6.15 -17.56 3.58
C ARG A 23 -7.14 -18.60 4.07
N THR A 24 -8.28 -18.18 4.60
CA THR A 24 -9.38 -19.06 5.06
C THR A 24 -10.15 -19.70 3.91
N THR A 25 -9.99 -19.20 2.69
CA THR A 25 -10.65 -19.68 1.46
C THR A 25 -9.62 -20.20 0.44
N PRO A 26 -8.95 -21.34 0.71
CA PRO A 26 -7.73 -21.74 0.01
C PRO A 26 -7.91 -22.01 -1.49
N PHE A 27 -9.12 -22.33 -1.96
CA PHE A 27 -9.39 -22.55 -3.39
C PHE A 27 -9.31 -21.27 -4.19
N ASP A 28 -9.90 -20.20 -3.69
CA ASP A 28 -9.90 -18.88 -4.34
C ASP A 28 -8.57 -18.17 -4.09
N TYR A 29 -8.04 -18.28 -2.87
CA TYR A 29 -6.80 -17.63 -2.45
C TYR A 29 -5.55 -18.15 -3.17
N SER A 30 -5.42 -19.45 -3.40
CA SER A 30 -4.17 -20.04 -3.93
C SER A 30 -3.77 -19.53 -5.32
N PRO A 31 -4.68 -19.36 -6.31
CA PRO A 31 -4.35 -18.73 -7.58
C PRO A 31 -3.92 -17.27 -7.42
N ALA A 32 -4.62 -16.51 -6.59
CA ALA A 32 -4.35 -15.10 -6.33
C ALA A 32 -2.99 -14.90 -5.62
N GLN A 33 -2.68 -15.74 -4.62
CA GLN A 33 -1.37 -15.77 -3.96
C GLN A 33 -0.23 -16.01 -4.94
N LYS A 34 -0.42 -16.93 -5.89
CA LYS A 34 0.59 -17.20 -6.92
C LYS A 34 0.81 -15.99 -7.83
N GLN A 35 -0.27 -15.33 -8.22
CA GLN A 35 -0.16 -14.12 -9.05
C GLN A 35 0.50 -12.97 -8.30
N MET A 36 0.13 -12.72 -7.04
CA MET A 36 0.82 -11.77 -6.17
C MET A 36 2.33 -12.05 -6.11
N THR A 37 2.71 -13.31 -5.85
CA THR A 37 4.12 -13.71 -5.81
C THR A 37 4.84 -13.42 -7.12
N ARG A 38 4.22 -13.69 -8.27
CA ARG A 38 4.78 -13.44 -9.60
C ARG A 38 4.99 -11.94 -9.86
N GLU A 39 4.02 -11.09 -9.49
CA GLU A 39 4.13 -9.63 -9.66
C GLU A 39 5.22 -9.04 -8.78
N VAL A 40 5.33 -9.48 -7.52
CA VAL A 40 6.42 -9.09 -6.62
C VAL A 40 7.77 -9.55 -7.17
N ALA A 41 7.86 -10.79 -7.67
CA ALA A 41 9.08 -11.32 -8.28
C ALA A 41 9.49 -10.51 -9.51
N ALA A 42 8.54 -10.09 -10.35
CA ALA A 42 8.77 -9.25 -11.52
C ALA A 42 9.32 -7.87 -11.14
N ALA A 43 8.74 -7.23 -10.13
CA ALA A 43 9.23 -5.95 -9.63
C ALA A 43 10.65 -6.07 -9.07
N CYS A 44 10.93 -7.13 -8.31
CA CYS A 44 12.27 -7.43 -7.81
C CYS A 44 13.27 -7.69 -8.95
N GLN A 45 12.90 -8.51 -9.92
CA GLN A 45 13.76 -8.85 -11.07
C GLN A 45 14.06 -7.61 -11.92
N GLY A 46 13.06 -6.75 -12.14
CA GLY A 46 13.22 -5.48 -12.83
C GLY A 46 14.22 -4.55 -12.10
N ALA A 47 14.07 -4.40 -10.78
CA ALA A 47 14.96 -3.60 -9.96
C ALA A 47 16.40 -4.12 -10.00
N LEU A 48 16.59 -5.43 -9.80
CA LEU A 48 17.93 -6.06 -9.85
C LEU A 48 18.59 -5.91 -11.23
N SER A 49 17.82 -6.11 -12.31
CA SER A 49 18.29 -5.96 -13.69
C SER A 49 18.71 -4.54 -14.03
N ALA A 50 18.13 -3.55 -13.34
CA ALA A 50 18.50 -2.14 -13.48
C ALA A 50 19.65 -1.70 -12.55
N GLY A 51 20.27 -2.64 -11.82
CA GLY A 51 21.45 -2.38 -10.98
C GLY A 51 21.13 -2.11 -9.50
N ALA A 52 19.92 -2.41 -9.03
CA ALA A 52 19.68 -2.46 -7.58
C ALA A 52 20.55 -3.57 -6.97
N ALA A 53 21.28 -3.23 -5.92
CA ALA A 53 22.16 -4.18 -5.22
C ALA A 53 21.36 -5.10 -4.28
N GLU A 54 20.21 -4.61 -3.80
CA GLU A 54 19.39 -5.30 -2.80
C GLU A 54 17.94 -4.84 -2.91
N VAL A 55 17.02 -5.77 -2.67
CA VAL A 55 15.60 -5.46 -2.45
C VAL A 55 15.15 -6.10 -1.14
N LEU A 56 14.54 -5.31 -0.25
CA LEU A 56 13.81 -5.80 0.91
C LEU A 56 12.32 -5.77 0.59
N VAL A 57 11.68 -6.92 0.57
CA VAL A 57 10.24 -7.07 0.37
C VAL A 57 9.53 -7.15 1.70
N LYS A 58 8.57 -6.26 1.95
CA LYS A 58 7.59 -6.35 3.03
C LYS A 58 6.31 -6.95 2.47
N ASP A 59 5.92 -8.12 2.97
CA ASP A 59 4.58 -8.67 2.77
C ASP A 59 3.62 -7.89 3.67
N ALA A 60 2.70 -7.14 3.07
CA ALA A 60 1.93 -6.11 3.76
C ALA A 60 0.41 -6.33 3.76
N HIS A 61 -0.07 -7.48 3.24
CA HIS A 61 -1.48 -7.81 3.19
C HIS A 61 -1.90 -8.75 4.33
N ASP A 62 -3.05 -8.51 4.97
CA ASP A 62 -3.72 -9.37 5.96
C ASP A 62 -2.73 -9.99 6.98
N SER A 63 -2.42 -11.25 6.84
CA SER A 63 -1.50 -11.98 7.74
C SER A 63 -0.02 -11.61 7.55
N ALA A 64 0.32 -10.83 6.53
CA ALA A 64 1.68 -10.55 6.08
C ALA A 64 2.52 -11.82 5.84
N ARG A 65 1.88 -12.88 5.32
CA ARG A 65 2.46 -14.20 5.00
C ARG A 65 1.92 -14.77 3.69
N ASN A 66 1.70 -13.89 2.71
CA ASN A 66 1.03 -14.23 1.46
C ASN A 66 2.02 -14.63 0.36
N ILE A 67 3.13 -13.93 0.26
CA ILE A 67 4.17 -14.19 -0.75
C ILE A 67 4.85 -15.52 -0.48
N ASP A 68 5.01 -16.35 -1.53
CA ASP A 68 5.87 -17.54 -1.48
C ASP A 68 7.34 -17.12 -1.62
N PRO A 69 8.18 -17.27 -0.57
CA PRO A 69 9.58 -16.89 -0.66
C PRO A 69 10.38 -17.64 -1.73
N ALA A 70 9.96 -18.87 -2.06
CA ALA A 70 10.64 -19.68 -3.08
C ALA A 70 10.38 -19.17 -4.51
N GLY A 71 9.31 -18.39 -4.69
CA GLY A 71 8.97 -17.74 -5.97
C GLY A 71 9.76 -16.46 -6.25
N LEU A 72 10.51 -15.94 -5.27
CA LEU A 72 11.28 -14.70 -5.44
C LEU A 72 12.69 -14.97 -6.00
N PRO A 73 13.30 -14.00 -6.72
CA PRO A 73 14.69 -14.09 -7.14
C PRO A 73 15.66 -14.27 -5.96
N ARG A 74 16.79 -14.92 -6.20
CA ARG A 74 17.85 -15.03 -5.19
C ARG A 74 18.43 -13.64 -4.85
N GLY A 75 18.80 -13.45 -3.59
CA GLY A 75 19.34 -12.18 -3.09
C GLY A 75 18.29 -11.22 -2.54
N ILE A 76 17.00 -11.56 -2.65
CA ILE A 76 15.91 -10.81 -2.02
C ILE A 76 15.84 -11.16 -0.53
N ARG A 77 15.69 -10.14 0.31
CA ARG A 77 15.31 -10.32 1.72
C ARG A 77 13.82 -10.06 1.88
N MET A 78 13.20 -10.75 2.83
CA MET A 78 11.78 -10.59 3.14
C MET A 78 11.55 -10.22 4.59
N ASN A 79 10.68 -9.23 4.80
CA ASN A 79 10.04 -8.95 6.07
C ASN A 79 8.61 -9.51 6.02
N ARG A 80 8.31 -10.47 6.87
CA ARG A 80 7.02 -11.18 6.95
C ARG A 80 6.40 -11.05 8.32
N SER A 81 5.07 -11.07 8.37
CA SER A 81 4.29 -10.84 9.58
C SER A 81 4.38 -9.38 10.09
N TRP A 82 3.69 -9.09 11.16
CA TRP A 82 3.62 -7.75 11.73
C TRP A 82 4.54 -7.65 12.93
N SER A 83 5.41 -6.63 12.92
CA SER A 83 6.29 -6.32 14.05
C SER A 83 5.55 -5.67 15.23
N GLY A 84 4.36 -5.08 14.96
CA GLY A 84 3.60 -4.33 15.96
C GLY A 84 4.07 -2.88 16.12
N ASP A 85 4.95 -2.40 15.24
CA ASP A 85 5.34 -0.99 15.22
C ASP A 85 4.39 -0.13 14.34
N PRO A 86 4.35 1.20 14.56
CA PRO A 86 3.46 2.09 13.80
C PRO A 86 3.73 2.17 12.30
N LEU A 87 4.89 1.70 11.81
CA LEU A 87 5.17 1.70 10.38
C LEU A 87 4.30 0.69 9.62
N SER A 88 3.77 -0.35 10.30
CA SER A 88 2.80 -1.30 9.73
C SER A 88 3.27 -1.88 8.39
N MET A 89 2.57 -1.54 7.27
CA MET A 89 2.92 -1.97 5.91
C MET A 89 4.32 -1.52 5.44
N MET A 90 4.94 -0.60 6.16
CA MET A 90 6.28 -0.07 5.87
C MET A 90 7.33 -0.54 6.88
N SER A 91 7.00 -1.51 7.75
CA SER A 91 7.95 -2.06 8.74
C SER A 91 9.23 -2.56 8.09
N GLY A 92 10.35 -2.10 8.59
CA GLY A 92 11.69 -2.38 8.06
C GLY A 92 12.30 -1.23 7.26
N LEU A 93 11.50 -0.26 6.80
CA LEU A 93 12.00 0.90 6.07
C LEU A 93 12.99 1.74 6.89
N ASN A 94 12.78 1.81 8.21
CA ASN A 94 13.60 2.60 9.15
C ASN A 94 14.87 1.88 9.64
N GLN A 95 15.09 0.62 9.26
CA GLN A 95 16.20 -0.19 9.80
C GLN A 95 17.52 0.04 9.05
N GLU A 96 17.45 0.53 7.82
CA GLU A 96 18.61 0.84 6.98
C GLU A 96 18.26 1.92 5.94
N LYS A 97 19.25 2.39 5.20
CA LYS A 97 19.03 3.37 4.13
C LYS A 97 18.56 2.68 2.85
N PHE A 98 17.43 3.13 2.32
CA PHE A 98 16.91 2.77 1.01
C PHE A 98 16.98 3.98 0.07
N ASP A 99 17.08 3.69 -1.22
CA ASP A 99 17.18 4.72 -2.27
C ASP A 99 15.85 4.87 -3.04
N ALA A 100 14.96 3.90 -2.93
CA ALA A 100 13.63 3.94 -3.53
C ALA A 100 12.64 3.03 -2.78
N VAL A 101 11.36 3.42 -2.82
CA VAL A 101 10.22 2.59 -2.41
C VAL A 101 9.42 2.19 -3.64
N PHE A 102 9.04 0.92 -3.69
CA PHE A 102 8.12 0.33 -4.65
C PHE A 102 6.87 -0.19 -3.94
N PHE A 103 5.71 -0.01 -4.55
CA PHE A 103 4.44 -0.58 -4.11
C PHE A 103 3.88 -1.51 -5.17
N THR A 104 3.50 -2.74 -4.80
CA THR A 104 2.88 -3.71 -5.70
C THR A 104 1.56 -4.22 -5.15
N GLY A 105 0.56 -4.42 -6.04
CA GLY A 105 -0.73 -4.97 -5.64
C GLY A 105 -1.59 -4.04 -4.78
N TYR A 106 -1.31 -2.73 -4.76
CA TYR A 106 -2.05 -1.75 -4.00
C TYR A 106 -3.37 -1.39 -4.67
N HIS A 107 -4.33 -0.95 -3.87
CA HIS A 107 -5.70 -0.67 -4.30
C HIS A 107 -6.16 0.74 -3.89
N ALA A 108 -7.28 1.19 -4.47
CA ALA A 108 -7.87 2.48 -4.19
C ALA A 108 -8.44 2.57 -2.76
N TRP A 109 -8.59 3.79 -2.28
CA TRP A 109 -9.06 4.16 -0.94
C TRP A 109 -10.51 3.75 -0.64
N ALA A 110 -10.88 3.69 0.62
CA ALA A 110 -12.23 3.40 1.10
C ALA A 110 -13.28 4.26 0.38
N GLY A 111 -14.32 3.61 -0.18
CA GLY A 111 -15.39 4.27 -0.91
C GLY A 111 -15.08 4.59 -2.38
N CYS A 112 -13.90 4.26 -2.90
CA CYS A 112 -13.57 4.45 -4.31
C CYS A 112 -14.26 3.41 -5.20
N PRO A 113 -14.92 3.80 -6.29
CA PRO A 113 -15.58 2.86 -7.21
C PRO A 113 -14.60 2.13 -8.14
N GLY A 114 -13.30 2.43 -8.07
CA GLY A 114 -12.26 1.90 -8.95
C GLY A 114 -11.78 0.48 -8.62
N ASN A 115 -12.17 -0.07 -7.47
CA ASN A 115 -11.89 -1.45 -7.06
C ASN A 115 -13.02 -1.97 -6.16
N PRO A 116 -13.59 -3.17 -6.41
CA PRO A 116 -14.62 -3.75 -5.54
C PRO A 116 -14.17 -3.98 -4.10
N LEU A 117 -12.86 -4.14 -3.89
CA LEU A 117 -12.23 -4.36 -2.59
C LEU A 117 -11.66 -3.07 -1.97
N SER A 118 -11.96 -1.91 -2.54
CA SER A 118 -11.43 -0.62 -2.05
C SER A 118 -11.74 -0.39 -0.57
N HIS A 119 -10.70 -0.13 0.21
CA HIS A 119 -10.78 0.16 1.63
C HIS A 119 -9.56 1.00 2.06
N THR A 120 -9.45 1.32 3.34
CA THR A 120 -8.23 1.93 3.90
C THR A 120 -7.94 1.28 5.23
N MET A 121 -6.92 0.44 5.28
CA MET A 121 -6.44 -0.36 6.41
C MET A 121 -7.41 -1.46 6.87
N ASN A 122 -8.71 -1.23 6.80
CA ASN A 122 -9.75 -2.21 7.14
C ASN A 122 -11.14 -1.79 6.61
N GLY A 123 -12.12 -2.71 6.67
CA GLY A 123 -13.50 -2.46 6.26
C GLY A 123 -14.40 -1.80 7.32
N ARG A 124 -13.86 -1.23 8.40
CA ARG A 124 -14.65 -0.61 9.50
C ARG A 124 -14.81 0.90 9.36
N ASN A 125 -14.21 1.51 8.37
CA ASN A 125 -14.39 2.91 8.01
C ASN A 125 -15.08 3.04 6.65
N ASN A 126 -15.89 4.10 6.49
CA ASN A 126 -16.46 4.47 5.20
C ASN A 126 -15.45 5.26 4.36
N HIS A 127 -14.76 6.18 5.03
CA HIS A 127 -13.75 7.04 4.43
C HIS A 127 -12.66 7.38 5.44
N VAL A 128 -11.46 7.59 4.93
CA VAL A 128 -10.36 8.21 5.66
C VAL A 128 -9.93 9.43 4.86
N PHE A 129 -9.72 10.56 5.54
CA PHE A 129 -9.24 11.79 4.92
C PHE A 129 -7.92 12.21 5.56
N LEU A 130 -7.02 12.71 4.74
CA LEU A 130 -5.78 13.35 5.16
C LEU A 130 -5.70 14.72 4.48
N ASN A 131 -5.71 15.78 5.28
CA ASN A 131 -5.75 17.17 4.81
C ASN A 131 -6.89 17.41 3.78
N GLY A 132 -8.06 16.83 4.02
CA GLY A 132 -9.24 16.94 3.16
C GLY A 132 -9.20 16.07 1.88
N THR A 133 -8.13 15.32 1.64
CA THR A 133 -8.01 14.39 0.51
C THR A 133 -8.39 12.98 0.97
N LEU A 134 -9.15 12.24 0.16
CA LEU A 134 -9.42 10.82 0.42
C LEU A 134 -8.12 10.03 0.48
N CYS A 135 -7.94 9.32 1.58
CA CYS A 135 -6.68 8.72 1.96
C CYS A 135 -6.68 7.21 1.70
N SER A 136 -5.80 6.76 0.81
CA SER A 136 -5.47 5.36 0.58
C SER A 136 -4.28 4.93 1.44
N GLU A 137 -4.06 3.64 1.55
CA GLU A 137 -2.84 3.08 2.14
C GLU A 137 -1.59 3.52 1.38
N PHE A 138 -1.69 3.66 0.05
CA PHE A 138 -0.63 4.26 -0.76
C PHE A 138 -0.25 5.66 -0.28
N LEU A 139 -1.23 6.53 0.06
CA LEU A 139 -0.94 7.88 0.53
C LEU A 139 -0.25 7.85 1.90
N ILE A 140 -0.75 7.04 2.85
CA ILE A 140 -0.14 6.85 4.17
C ILE A 140 1.31 6.36 4.01
N ASN A 141 1.51 5.34 3.20
CA ASN A 141 2.80 4.70 3.00
C ASN A 141 3.77 5.57 2.19
N SER A 142 3.26 6.39 1.26
CA SER A 142 4.07 7.39 0.55
C SER A 142 4.58 8.47 1.49
N TYR A 143 3.73 9.00 2.38
CA TYR A 143 4.20 9.96 3.38
C TYR A 143 5.14 9.31 4.40
N THR A 144 4.97 8.03 4.70
CA THR A 144 5.95 7.29 5.51
C THR A 144 7.31 7.21 4.81
N ALA A 145 7.33 6.93 3.51
CA ALA A 145 8.57 6.97 2.73
C ALA A 145 9.19 8.37 2.71
N GLY A 146 8.37 9.41 2.48
CA GLY A 146 8.79 10.82 2.49
C GLY A 146 9.36 11.27 3.83
N TYR A 147 8.78 10.82 4.94
CA TYR A 147 9.27 11.09 6.30
C TYR A 147 10.70 10.56 6.52
N TYR A 148 11.02 9.41 5.93
CA TYR A 148 12.38 8.86 5.94
C TYR A 148 13.25 9.35 4.77
N GLY A 149 12.77 10.29 3.95
CA GLY A 149 13.50 10.86 2.83
C GLY A 149 13.70 9.91 1.66
N VAL A 150 12.87 8.87 1.53
CA VAL A 150 12.98 7.86 0.47
C VAL A 150 11.93 8.13 -0.62
N PRO A 151 12.35 8.32 -1.88
CA PRO A 151 11.43 8.55 -3.00
C PRO A 151 10.58 7.31 -3.30
N VAL A 152 9.33 7.52 -3.77
CA VAL A 152 8.39 6.46 -4.17
C VAL A 152 8.35 6.37 -5.68
N ALA A 153 9.00 5.35 -6.24
CA ALA A 153 9.31 5.28 -7.66
C ALA A 153 8.38 4.37 -8.50
N LEU A 154 7.75 3.37 -7.89
CA LEU A 154 6.86 2.42 -8.56
C LEU A 154 5.57 2.22 -7.78
N LEU A 155 4.45 2.15 -8.51
CA LEU A 155 3.18 1.65 -8.01
C LEU A 155 2.55 0.72 -9.04
N THR A 156 2.15 -0.48 -8.61
CA THR A 156 1.30 -1.37 -9.40
C THR A 156 0.00 -1.66 -8.65
N GLY A 157 -1.13 -1.76 -9.36
CA GLY A 157 -2.41 -1.98 -8.73
C GLY A 157 -3.59 -1.61 -9.61
N ASP A 158 -4.68 -1.15 -9.01
CA ASP A 158 -5.81 -0.70 -9.81
C ASP A 158 -5.58 0.67 -10.47
N LYS A 159 -6.32 0.91 -11.55
CA LYS A 159 -6.18 2.12 -12.36
C LYS A 159 -6.49 3.40 -11.59
N ALA A 160 -7.50 3.38 -10.72
CA ALA A 160 -7.90 4.56 -9.97
C ALA A 160 -6.79 5.03 -9.03
N LEU A 161 -6.13 4.10 -8.34
CA LEU A 161 -4.98 4.40 -7.50
C LEU A 161 -3.76 4.85 -8.33
N CYS A 162 -3.49 4.19 -9.45
CA CYS A 162 -2.40 4.56 -10.35
C CYS A 162 -2.56 5.99 -10.90
N ASP A 163 -3.79 6.38 -11.25
CA ASP A 163 -4.09 7.74 -11.72
C ASP A 163 -3.91 8.76 -10.58
N PHE A 164 -4.39 8.46 -9.37
CA PHE A 164 -4.19 9.30 -8.18
C PHE A 164 -2.70 9.49 -7.86
N ALA A 165 -1.92 8.41 -7.90
CA ALA A 165 -0.50 8.45 -7.56
C ALA A 165 0.29 9.44 -8.43
N LYS A 166 -0.06 9.58 -9.71
CA LYS A 166 0.54 10.56 -10.63
C LYS A 166 0.19 12.01 -10.26
N THR A 167 -0.93 12.24 -9.57
CA THR A 167 -1.25 13.58 -9.08
C THR A 167 -0.40 13.95 -7.86
N LEU A 168 -0.06 12.98 -7.03
CA LEU A 168 0.78 13.17 -5.86
C LEU A 168 2.27 13.24 -6.22
N ILE A 169 2.72 12.32 -7.07
CA ILE A 169 4.13 12.16 -7.47
C ILE A 169 4.18 12.09 -9.00
N PRO A 170 4.28 13.22 -9.71
CA PRO A 170 4.18 13.24 -11.19
C PRO A 170 5.21 12.36 -11.92
N ALA A 171 6.38 12.12 -11.31
CA ALA A 171 7.45 11.30 -11.88
C ALA A 171 7.29 9.79 -11.61
N ILE A 172 6.35 9.36 -10.77
CA ILE A 172 6.16 7.94 -10.40
C ILE A 172 5.87 7.08 -11.63
N THR A 173 6.50 5.92 -11.70
CA THR A 173 6.15 4.90 -12.69
C THR A 173 4.96 4.09 -12.18
N THR A 174 3.90 3.94 -12.96
CA THR A 174 2.70 3.18 -12.56
C THR A 174 2.36 2.09 -13.56
N VAL A 175 1.84 0.96 -13.06
CA VAL A 175 1.32 -0.13 -13.89
C VAL A 175 -0.10 -0.47 -13.43
N PRO A 176 -1.13 0.07 -14.07
CA PRO A 176 -2.50 -0.35 -13.82
C PRO A 176 -2.69 -1.76 -14.39
N VAL A 177 -2.97 -2.73 -13.52
CA VAL A 177 -3.22 -4.13 -13.90
C VAL A 177 -4.71 -4.47 -13.86
N ASN A 178 -5.51 -3.68 -13.12
CA ASN A 178 -6.95 -3.82 -12.94
C ASN A 178 -7.68 -2.51 -13.16
N GLU A 179 -8.91 -2.57 -13.68
CA GLU A 179 -9.86 -1.45 -13.71
C GLU A 179 -11.22 -1.94 -13.20
N GLY A 180 -11.66 -1.42 -12.04
CA GLY A 180 -12.91 -1.77 -11.41
C GLY A 180 -14.10 -0.99 -11.97
N ARG A 181 -15.27 -1.68 -12.05
CA ARG A 181 -16.56 -1.05 -12.37
C ARG A 181 -17.68 -1.75 -11.61
N GLY A 182 -18.22 -1.09 -10.60
CA GLY A 182 -19.17 -1.72 -9.68
C GLY A 182 -18.53 -2.92 -8.98
N GLY A 183 -19.16 -4.08 -9.02
CA GLY A 183 -18.63 -5.32 -8.46
C GLY A 183 -17.76 -6.15 -9.41
N SER A 184 -17.32 -5.59 -10.54
CA SER A 184 -16.51 -6.30 -11.54
C SER A 184 -15.15 -5.64 -11.76
N VAL A 185 -14.18 -6.41 -12.25
CA VAL A 185 -12.84 -5.95 -12.60
C VAL A 185 -12.50 -6.39 -14.02
N THR A 186 -11.94 -5.49 -14.80
CA THR A 186 -11.26 -5.80 -16.06
C THR A 186 -9.76 -5.80 -15.83
N SER A 187 -9.11 -6.93 -16.06
CA SER A 187 -7.69 -7.12 -15.79
C SER A 187 -6.88 -7.34 -17.06
N LEU A 188 -5.59 -7.06 -17.00
CA LEU A 188 -4.63 -7.56 -17.98
C LEU A 188 -4.59 -9.09 -17.97
N HIS A 189 -4.00 -9.69 -19.01
CA HIS A 189 -3.57 -11.08 -18.91
C HIS A 189 -2.48 -11.20 -17.83
N PRO A 190 -2.50 -12.22 -16.94
CA PRO A 190 -1.53 -12.33 -15.83
C PRO A 190 -0.05 -12.28 -16.26
N ASP A 191 0.30 -12.90 -17.40
CA ASP A 191 1.67 -12.86 -17.91
C ASP A 191 2.02 -11.46 -18.44
N GLU A 192 1.09 -10.77 -19.08
CA GLU A 192 1.29 -9.38 -19.53
C GLU A 192 1.48 -8.43 -18.36
N ALA A 193 0.75 -8.61 -17.25
CA ALA A 193 0.95 -7.84 -16.03
C ALA A 193 2.38 -8.02 -15.49
N VAL A 194 2.86 -9.25 -15.41
CA VAL A 194 4.23 -9.58 -14.97
C VAL A 194 5.28 -8.90 -15.86
N GLU A 195 5.16 -9.00 -17.18
CA GLU A 195 6.11 -8.38 -18.15
C GLU A 195 6.13 -6.86 -18.02
N ARG A 196 4.95 -6.23 -17.90
CA ARG A 196 4.84 -4.77 -17.73
C ARG A 196 5.43 -4.32 -16.40
N ILE A 197 5.20 -5.05 -15.30
CA ILE A 197 5.75 -4.74 -13.99
C ILE A 197 7.27 -4.84 -14.00
N GLU A 198 7.84 -5.88 -14.58
CA GLU A 198 9.31 -6.01 -14.69
C GLU A 198 9.93 -4.85 -15.46
N SER A 199 9.32 -4.50 -16.61
CA SER A 199 9.79 -3.36 -17.42
C SER A 199 9.67 -2.03 -16.66
N ALA A 200 8.54 -1.80 -15.99
CA ALA A 200 8.29 -0.59 -15.21
C ALA A 200 9.24 -0.45 -14.01
N ALA A 201 9.57 -1.55 -13.35
CA ALA A 201 10.53 -1.55 -12.25
C ALA A 201 11.95 -1.14 -12.71
N LYS A 202 12.38 -1.54 -13.91
CA LYS A 202 13.64 -1.07 -14.52
C LYS A 202 13.61 0.44 -14.75
N GLU A 203 12.49 0.96 -15.29
CA GLU A 203 12.32 2.39 -15.51
C GLU A 203 12.29 3.16 -14.17
N ALA A 204 11.58 2.65 -13.17
CA ALA A 204 11.46 3.26 -11.85
C ALA A 204 12.82 3.42 -11.16
N VAL A 205 13.72 2.44 -11.26
CA VAL A 205 15.09 2.56 -10.74
C VAL A 205 15.83 3.75 -11.37
N ALA A 206 15.72 3.94 -12.68
CA ALA A 206 16.38 5.03 -13.39
C ALA A 206 15.84 6.42 -13.02
N LYS A 207 14.58 6.51 -12.62
CA LYS A 207 13.89 7.78 -12.29
C LYS A 207 13.77 8.03 -10.78
N ALA A 208 14.17 7.10 -9.93
CA ALA A 208 13.85 7.13 -8.50
C ALA A 208 14.10 8.48 -7.83
N ALA A 209 15.24 9.12 -8.10
CA ALA A 209 15.57 10.42 -7.52
C ALA A 209 14.60 11.56 -7.88
N GLN A 210 13.78 11.40 -8.92
CA GLN A 210 12.78 12.40 -9.34
C GLN A 210 11.43 12.19 -8.62
N CYS A 211 11.24 11.05 -7.97
CA CYS A 211 9.98 10.63 -7.39
C CYS A 211 9.86 11.04 -5.90
N VAL A 212 10.20 12.29 -5.62
CA VAL A 212 10.16 12.85 -4.26
C VAL A 212 8.70 13.02 -3.83
N VAL A 213 8.39 12.55 -2.62
CA VAL A 213 7.07 12.72 -2.01
C VAL A 213 6.96 14.13 -1.41
N PRO A 214 5.97 14.95 -1.84
CA PRO A 214 5.76 16.26 -1.24
C PRO A 214 5.16 16.11 0.16
N MET A 215 5.94 16.43 1.20
CA MET A 215 5.50 16.33 2.60
C MET A 215 4.81 17.60 3.05
N PRO A 216 3.55 17.54 3.56
CA PRO A 216 2.92 18.66 4.26
C PRO A 216 3.67 19.02 5.55
N GLU A 217 3.54 20.27 5.98
CA GLU A 217 4.05 20.72 7.29
C GLU A 217 3.10 20.35 8.44
N HIS A 218 1.81 20.15 8.13
CA HIS A 218 0.75 19.79 9.08
C HIS A 218 -0.12 18.67 8.51
N PHE A 219 -0.55 17.77 9.37
CA PHE A 219 -1.39 16.61 9.05
C PHE A 219 -2.67 16.66 9.87
N HIS A 220 -3.80 16.75 9.17
CA HIS A 220 -5.14 16.61 9.73
C HIS A 220 -5.76 15.33 9.22
N MET A 221 -5.89 14.34 10.11
CA MET A 221 -6.49 13.04 9.79
C MET A 221 -7.93 13.01 10.27
N GLU A 222 -8.85 12.57 9.40
CA GLU A 222 -10.26 12.33 9.75
C GLU A 222 -10.64 10.90 9.35
N ILE A 223 -11.27 10.14 10.25
CA ILE A 223 -11.73 8.78 10.00
C ILE A 223 -13.24 8.72 10.21
N ASP A 224 -14.01 8.44 9.14
CA ASP A 224 -15.45 8.19 9.17
C ASP A 224 -15.70 6.70 9.41
N PHE A 225 -16.01 6.33 10.63
CA PHE A 225 -16.31 4.95 11.00
C PHE A 225 -17.73 4.52 10.57
N VAL A 226 -17.87 3.28 10.12
CA VAL A 226 -19.17 2.67 9.82
C VAL A 226 -20.08 2.68 11.05
N LYS A 227 -19.52 2.42 12.25
CA LYS A 227 -20.26 2.27 13.50
C LYS A 227 -19.88 3.36 14.51
N HIS A 228 -20.88 4.13 14.99
CA HIS A 228 -20.67 5.22 15.95
C HIS A 228 -19.97 4.78 17.25
N HIS A 229 -20.26 3.57 17.77
CA HIS A 229 -19.64 3.11 19.01
C HIS A 229 -18.14 2.79 18.84
N VAL A 230 -17.70 2.43 17.61
CA VAL A 230 -16.28 2.28 17.30
C VAL A 230 -15.62 3.65 17.29
N ALA A 231 -16.21 4.64 16.62
CA ALA A 231 -15.71 6.02 16.63
C ALA A 231 -15.61 6.55 18.08
N TYR A 232 -16.66 6.36 18.89
CA TYR A 232 -16.66 6.76 20.29
C TYR A 232 -15.48 6.12 21.05
N SER A 233 -15.27 4.80 20.92
CA SER A 233 -14.17 4.11 21.58
C SER A 233 -12.80 4.61 21.11
N LYS A 234 -12.62 4.82 19.81
CA LYS A 234 -11.34 5.25 19.21
C LYS A 234 -11.03 6.73 19.48
N SER A 235 -12.03 7.55 19.76
CA SER A 235 -11.83 8.97 20.12
C SER A 235 -11.12 9.19 21.47
N PHE A 236 -10.96 8.15 22.29
CA PHE A 236 -10.17 8.20 23.53
C PHE A 236 -8.66 8.05 23.32
N TYR A 237 -8.21 7.86 22.08
CA TYR A 237 -6.79 7.99 21.78
C TYR A 237 -6.29 9.39 22.16
N LEU A 238 -5.14 9.47 22.82
CA LEU A 238 -4.61 10.75 23.32
C LEU A 238 -4.41 11.74 22.16
N GLY A 239 -5.05 12.90 22.26
CA GLY A 239 -5.04 13.94 21.23
C GLY A 239 -6.09 13.76 20.13
N ALA A 240 -6.82 12.65 20.09
CA ALA A 240 -7.96 12.50 19.20
C ALA A 240 -9.18 13.26 19.67
N THR A 241 -10.03 13.65 18.73
CA THR A 241 -11.32 14.31 19.01
C THR A 241 -12.45 13.61 18.24
N LEU A 242 -13.62 13.53 18.86
CA LEU A 242 -14.86 13.10 18.21
C LEU A 242 -15.54 14.33 17.61
N LYS A 243 -15.48 14.49 16.27
CA LYS A 243 -16.05 15.66 15.56
C LYS A 243 -17.59 15.60 15.53
N ASP A 244 -18.11 14.38 15.35
CA ASP A 244 -19.53 14.02 15.42
C ASP A 244 -19.65 12.53 15.77
N ASP A 245 -20.87 11.95 15.66
CA ASP A 245 -21.12 10.57 16.09
C ASP A 245 -20.20 9.50 15.44
N LYS A 246 -19.56 9.79 14.32
CA LYS A 246 -18.79 8.80 13.55
C LYS A 246 -17.38 9.24 13.14
N PHE A 247 -17.07 10.52 13.20
CA PHE A 247 -15.79 11.04 12.78
C PHE A 247 -14.81 11.20 13.95
N VAL A 248 -13.66 10.54 13.84
CA VAL A 248 -12.54 10.73 14.76
C VAL A 248 -11.46 11.51 14.03
N CYS A 249 -11.02 12.62 14.63
CA CYS A 249 -10.00 13.51 14.06
C CYS A 249 -8.74 13.51 14.90
N PHE A 250 -7.60 13.72 14.24
CA PHE A 250 -6.30 13.87 14.88
C PHE A 250 -5.42 14.84 14.08
N ASP A 251 -4.75 15.74 14.79
CA ASP A 251 -3.86 16.75 14.21
C ASP A 251 -2.43 16.57 14.73
N SER A 252 -1.44 16.69 13.85
CA SER A 252 -0.02 16.68 14.22
C SER A 252 0.84 17.33 13.13
N ASP A 253 1.97 17.93 13.54
CA ASP A 253 3.05 18.35 12.65
C ASP A 253 4.11 17.25 12.47
N ASP A 254 4.02 16.16 13.24
CA ASP A 254 4.90 14.99 13.15
C ASP A 254 4.18 13.81 12.49
N TRP A 255 4.64 13.38 11.32
CA TRP A 255 4.09 12.22 10.63
C TRP A 255 4.13 10.93 11.46
N TYR A 256 5.15 10.74 12.29
CA TYR A 256 5.24 9.53 13.12
C TYR A 256 4.11 9.46 14.16
N GLU A 257 3.67 10.60 14.70
CA GLU A 257 2.50 10.66 15.59
C GLU A 257 1.19 10.33 14.84
N VAL A 258 1.07 10.73 13.56
CA VAL A 258 -0.05 10.29 12.69
C VAL A 258 -0.02 8.78 12.48
N LEU A 259 1.15 8.18 12.24
CA LEU A 259 1.28 6.73 12.13
C LEU A 259 0.89 6.01 13.43
N ARG A 260 1.27 6.55 14.58
CA ARG A 260 0.85 6.01 15.89
C ARG A 260 -0.66 6.07 16.05
N PHE A 261 -1.26 7.21 15.70
CA PHE A 261 -2.71 7.35 15.68
C PHE A 261 -3.36 6.29 14.78
N CYS A 262 -2.94 6.18 13.53
CA CYS A 262 -3.44 5.17 12.59
C CYS A 262 -3.29 3.75 13.16
N HIS A 263 -2.12 3.43 13.72
CA HIS A 263 -1.83 2.11 14.27
C HIS A 263 -2.82 1.70 15.38
N PHE A 264 -3.16 2.60 16.31
CA PHE A 264 -4.06 2.27 17.43
C PHE A 264 -5.54 2.48 17.11
N VAL A 265 -5.85 3.37 16.17
CA VAL A 265 -7.23 3.75 15.86
C VAL A 265 -7.80 2.92 14.71
N LEU A 266 -7.02 2.63 13.67
CA LEU A 266 -7.42 1.77 12.55
C LEU A 266 -7.12 0.28 12.77
N SER A 267 -6.29 -0.09 13.77
CA SER A 267 -6.03 -1.51 14.03
C SER A 267 -7.28 -2.25 14.54
N ASP A 268 -7.32 -3.54 14.25
CA ASP A 268 -8.26 -4.48 14.83
C ASP A 268 -7.83 -4.75 16.28
N GLY A 269 -8.43 -4.02 17.23
CA GLY A 269 -8.23 -4.22 18.66
C GLY A 269 -8.99 -5.40 19.18
#